data_b6e6851bc1229e96ed4b9acf2708577f
#
_entry.id   b6e6851bc1229e96ed4b9acf2708577f
#
_cell.length_a   1.000
_cell.length_b   1.000
_cell.length_c   1.000
_cell.angle_alpha   90.00
_cell.angle_beta   90.00
_cell.angle_gamma   90.00
#
_symmetry.space_group_name_H-M   'P 1'
#
loop_
_entity.id
_entity.type
_entity.pdbx_description
1 polymer ?
#
loop_
_entity_poly.entity_id
_entity_poly.type
_entity_poly.pdbx_seq_one_letter_code
_entity_poly.pdbx_strand_id
1 'polypeptide(L)'
;MALDYQTTGFSDALVILGAAGLVIPAFARFRITPVIGFILVGVLVGPFGLGAAVPEHRWLEWVTISNPKGIAPFAELGIILLLFSIGLELSYARIWAMRKPLFGFGAAELIGSAAIIAVPLWIFGETPGGSLGLGLALALSSTALVLPIAGTTSAVGRLALAMLLFEDLALVPIIFLLGAIG
;
A
#
# COMPACT_ATOMS: atom_id res chain seq x y z
N MET A 1 -33.33 -6.21 -8.69
CA MET A 1 -32.43 -6.00 -7.56
C MET A 1 -31.15 -6.85 -7.61
N ALA A 2 -31.17 -8.14 -8.02
CA ALA A 2 -29.97 -8.97 -8.15
C ALA A 2 -29.13 -8.70 -9.42
N LEU A 3 -29.76 -8.23 -10.49
CA LEU A 3 -29.07 -7.93 -11.77
C LEU A 3 -28.28 -6.62 -11.73
N ASP A 4 -28.70 -5.62 -10.90
CA ASP A 4 -27.97 -4.36 -10.75
C ASP A 4 -26.64 -4.55 -10.02
N TYR A 5 -26.53 -5.50 -9.10
CA TYR A 5 -25.29 -5.75 -8.33
C TYR A 5 -24.19 -6.41 -9.18
N GLN A 6 -24.58 -7.22 -10.20
CA GLN A 6 -23.61 -7.87 -11.10
C GLN A 6 -23.10 -6.91 -12.19
N THR A 7 -23.94 -6.00 -12.65
CA THR A 7 -23.56 -5.03 -13.68
C THR A 7 -22.60 -3.96 -13.13
N THR A 8 -22.78 -3.49 -11.90
CA THR A 8 -21.88 -2.52 -11.26
C THR A 8 -20.50 -3.12 -11.00
N GLY A 9 -20.39 -4.35 -10.50
CA GLY A 9 -19.10 -5.00 -10.25
C GLY A 9 -18.28 -5.25 -11.53
N PHE A 10 -18.94 -5.58 -12.64
CA PHE A 10 -18.28 -5.74 -13.93
C PHE A 10 -17.80 -4.40 -14.51
N SER A 11 -18.62 -3.34 -14.39
CA SER A 11 -18.23 -1.99 -14.78
C SER A 11 -17.01 -1.49 -14.00
N ASP A 12 -17.03 -1.66 -12.68
CA ASP A 12 -15.92 -1.27 -11.81
C ASP A 12 -14.63 -2.02 -12.17
N ALA A 13 -14.72 -3.33 -12.45
CA ALA A 13 -13.58 -4.11 -12.92
C ALA A 13 -13.01 -3.61 -14.26
N LEU A 14 -13.87 -3.22 -15.20
CA LEU A 14 -13.44 -2.62 -16.48
C LEU A 14 -12.76 -1.27 -16.29
N VAL A 15 -13.26 -0.44 -15.37
CA VAL A 15 -12.63 0.85 -15.03
C VAL A 15 -11.24 0.62 -14.43
N ILE A 16 -11.10 -0.34 -13.50
CA ILE A 16 -9.80 -0.68 -12.89
C ILE A 16 -8.82 -1.22 -13.96
N LEU A 17 -9.26 -2.14 -14.81
CA LEU A 17 -8.42 -2.72 -15.87
C LEU A 17 -8.04 -1.67 -16.94
N GLY A 18 -9.00 -0.80 -17.31
CA GLY A 18 -8.75 0.29 -18.24
C GLY A 18 -7.76 1.31 -17.67
N ALA A 19 -7.90 1.67 -16.40
CA ALA A 19 -6.95 2.51 -15.68
C ALA A 19 -5.56 1.85 -15.65
N ALA A 20 -5.46 0.57 -15.35
CA ALA A 20 -4.21 -0.17 -15.35
C ALA A 20 -3.55 -0.16 -16.75
N GLY A 21 -4.33 -0.44 -17.80
CA GLY A 21 -3.86 -0.45 -19.18
C GLY A 21 -3.33 0.90 -19.68
N LEU A 22 -3.81 2.00 -19.14
CA LEU A 22 -3.35 3.36 -19.46
C LEU A 22 -2.22 3.82 -18.54
N VAL A 23 -2.38 3.64 -17.23
CA VAL A 23 -1.46 4.15 -16.20
C VAL A 23 -0.11 3.45 -16.28
N ILE A 24 -0.08 2.12 -16.38
CA ILE A 24 1.18 1.37 -16.36
C ILE A 24 2.11 1.83 -17.49
N PRO A 25 1.72 1.81 -18.78
CA PRO A 25 2.61 2.23 -19.87
C PRO A 25 2.91 3.74 -19.85
N ALA A 26 1.94 4.59 -19.48
CA ALA A 26 2.14 6.03 -19.42
C ALA A 26 3.19 6.39 -18.35
N PHE A 27 3.05 5.89 -17.14
CA PHE A 27 3.98 6.19 -16.05
C PHE A 27 5.33 5.50 -16.21
N ALA A 28 5.38 4.30 -16.79
CA ALA A 28 6.63 3.64 -17.15
C ALA A 28 7.45 4.48 -18.15
N ARG A 29 6.80 5.16 -19.11
CA ARG A 29 7.46 6.06 -20.06
C ARG A 29 8.16 7.24 -19.37
N PHE A 30 7.58 7.75 -18.28
CA PHE A 30 8.14 8.85 -17.49
C PHE A 30 9.03 8.39 -16.33
N ARG A 31 9.30 7.09 -16.20
CA ARG A 31 10.05 6.49 -15.07
C ARG A 31 9.42 6.80 -13.71
N ILE A 32 8.11 7.02 -13.68
CA ILE A 32 7.34 7.20 -12.46
C ILE A 32 6.73 5.85 -12.08
N THR A 33 6.72 5.51 -10.80
CA THR A 33 6.10 4.27 -10.32
C THR A 33 4.62 4.26 -10.65
N PRO A 34 4.07 3.17 -11.23
CA PRO A 34 2.65 3.05 -11.54
C PRO A 34 1.73 3.28 -10.33
N VAL A 35 2.22 3.00 -9.11
CA VAL A 35 1.47 3.21 -7.86
C VAL A 35 0.96 4.66 -7.73
N ILE A 36 1.81 5.65 -8.00
CA ILE A 36 1.40 7.07 -7.97
C ILE A 36 0.29 7.32 -9.01
N GLY A 37 0.42 6.74 -10.19
CA GLY A 37 -0.60 6.83 -11.24
C GLY A 37 -1.93 6.23 -10.81
N PHE A 38 -1.93 5.07 -10.17
CA PHE A 38 -3.15 4.45 -9.65
C PHE A 38 -3.83 5.29 -8.56
N ILE A 39 -3.05 5.90 -7.66
CA ILE A 39 -3.58 6.80 -6.64
C ILE A 39 -4.26 8.00 -7.31
N LEU A 40 -3.59 8.67 -8.26
CA LEU A 40 -4.14 9.82 -8.97
C LEU A 40 -5.40 9.48 -9.76
N VAL A 41 -5.40 8.35 -10.47
CA VAL A 41 -6.58 7.88 -11.20
C VAL A 41 -7.68 7.51 -10.22
N GLY A 42 -7.38 6.83 -9.11
CA GLY A 42 -8.35 6.49 -8.06
C GLY A 42 -9.01 7.72 -7.45
N VAL A 43 -8.26 8.80 -7.21
CA VAL A 43 -8.81 10.08 -6.76
C VAL A 43 -9.71 10.70 -7.85
N LEU A 44 -9.31 10.62 -9.12
CA LEU A 44 -10.05 11.20 -10.23
C LEU A 44 -11.37 10.46 -10.50
N VAL A 45 -11.32 9.11 -10.65
CA VAL A 45 -12.51 8.30 -11.00
C VAL A 45 -13.31 7.83 -9.79
N GLY A 46 -12.81 8.07 -8.60
CA GLY A 46 -13.43 7.67 -7.35
C GLY A 46 -14.66 8.49 -6.96
N PRO A 47 -15.34 8.11 -5.85
CA PRO A 47 -16.58 8.72 -5.40
C PRO A 47 -16.45 10.19 -5.02
N PHE A 48 -15.25 10.66 -4.65
CA PHE A 48 -14.98 12.06 -4.30
C PHE A 48 -14.44 12.88 -5.48
N GLY A 49 -14.14 12.24 -6.62
CA GLY A 49 -13.72 12.89 -7.86
C GLY A 49 -14.89 12.99 -8.84
N LEU A 50 -14.71 12.46 -10.05
CA LEU A 50 -15.76 12.43 -11.08
C LEU A 50 -16.99 11.65 -10.65
N GLY A 51 -16.87 10.67 -9.74
CA GLY A 51 -18.01 9.94 -9.18
C GLY A 51 -18.99 10.84 -8.45
N ALA A 52 -18.56 11.96 -7.88
CA ALA A 52 -19.45 12.93 -7.25
C ALA A 52 -20.40 13.63 -8.25
N ALA A 53 -20.04 13.68 -9.53
CA ALA A 53 -20.84 14.30 -10.60
C ALA A 53 -21.80 13.31 -11.30
N VAL A 54 -21.80 12.03 -10.94
CA VAL A 54 -22.68 10.99 -11.51
C VAL A 54 -24.18 11.36 -11.39
N PRO A 55 -24.68 11.94 -10.27
CA PRO A 55 -26.09 12.33 -10.17
C PRO A 55 -26.53 13.34 -11.24
N GLU A 56 -25.63 14.19 -11.69
CA GLU A 56 -25.88 15.21 -12.72
C GLU A 56 -25.61 14.68 -14.14
N HIS A 57 -24.68 13.74 -14.27
CA HIS A 57 -24.18 13.24 -15.55
C HIS A 57 -24.14 11.70 -15.55
N ARG A 58 -25.24 11.03 -15.78
CA ARG A 58 -25.38 9.57 -15.73
C ARG A 58 -24.38 8.77 -16.59
N TRP A 59 -23.85 9.34 -17.68
CA TRP A 59 -22.86 8.69 -18.50
C TRP A 59 -21.51 8.46 -17.76
N LEU A 60 -21.22 9.25 -16.71
CA LEU A 60 -20.05 9.08 -15.86
C LEU A 60 -20.09 7.78 -15.06
N GLU A 61 -21.25 7.18 -14.85
CA GLU A 61 -21.40 5.88 -14.15
C GLU A 61 -20.58 4.78 -14.80
N TRP A 62 -20.33 4.85 -16.12
CA TRP A 62 -19.56 3.86 -16.87
C TRP A 62 -18.05 4.03 -16.75
N VAL A 63 -17.56 5.17 -16.32
CA VAL A 63 -16.13 5.51 -16.25
C VAL A 63 -15.67 5.90 -14.84
N THR A 64 -16.56 5.81 -13.86
CA THR A 64 -16.29 6.14 -12.47
C THR A 64 -16.63 4.98 -11.54
N ILE A 65 -16.01 5.00 -10.37
CA ILE A 65 -16.27 4.06 -9.30
C ILE A 65 -17.10 4.81 -8.25
N SER A 66 -18.42 4.62 -8.28
CA SER A 66 -19.35 5.33 -7.37
C SER A 66 -19.59 4.56 -6.07
N ASN A 67 -19.34 3.25 -6.08
CA ASN A 67 -19.63 2.39 -4.93
C ASN A 67 -18.34 1.78 -4.35
N PRO A 68 -17.79 2.34 -3.25
CA PRO A 68 -16.60 1.80 -2.60
C PRO A 68 -16.76 0.34 -2.13
N LYS A 69 -17.98 -0.10 -1.81
CA LYS A 69 -18.25 -1.49 -1.41
C LYS A 69 -18.07 -2.49 -2.54
N GLY A 70 -18.27 -2.06 -3.79
CA GLY A 70 -18.05 -2.91 -4.97
C GLY A 70 -16.57 -3.21 -5.22
N ILE A 71 -15.67 -2.32 -4.75
CA ILE A 71 -14.22 -2.46 -4.95
C ILE A 71 -13.57 -3.27 -3.81
N ALA A 72 -14.18 -3.34 -2.64
CA ALA A 72 -13.60 -3.98 -1.47
C ALA A 72 -13.08 -5.41 -1.77
N PRO A 73 -13.80 -6.31 -2.47
CA PRO A 73 -13.28 -7.64 -2.79
C PRO A 73 -12.03 -7.63 -3.68
N PHE A 74 -11.91 -6.66 -4.59
CA PHE A 74 -10.73 -6.51 -5.45
C PHE A 74 -9.54 -6.00 -4.64
N ALA A 75 -9.77 -5.06 -3.70
CA ALA A 75 -8.74 -4.57 -2.81
C ALA A 75 -8.24 -5.68 -1.87
N GLU A 76 -9.13 -6.48 -1.29
CA GLU A 76 -8.78 -7.63 -0.45
C GLU A 76 -7.96 -8.66 -1.23
N LEU A 77 -8.38 -9.01 -2.46
CA LEU A 77 -7.61 -9.90 -3.32
C LEU A 77 -6.23 -9.32 -3.64
N GLY A 78 -6.15 -8.01 -3.91
CA GLY A 78 -4.89 -7.30 -4.14
C GLY A 78 -3.95 -7.39 -2.93
N ILE A 79 -4.45 -7.21 -1.72
CA ILE A 79 -3.67 -7.35 -0.48
C ILE A 79 -3.18 -8.79 -0.31
N ILE A 80 -4.03 -9.79 -0.54
CA ILE A 80 -3.65 -11.21 -0.45
C ILE A 80 -2.53 -11.53 -1.44
N LEU A 81 -2.65 -11.09 -2.70
CA LEU A 81 -1.64 -11.30 -3.73
C LEU A 81 -0.34 -10.55 -3.41
N LEU A 82 -0.41 -9.34 -2.85
CA LEU A 82 0.75 -8.58 -2.40
C LEU A 82 1.49 -9.33 -1.28
N LEU A 83 0.77 -9.76 -0.24
CA LEU A 83 1.36 -10.52 0.87
C LEU A 83 1.96 -11.85 0.39
N PHE A 84 1.31 -12.52 -0.55
CA PHE A 84 1.84 -13.72 -1.18
C PHE A 84 3.14 -13.44 -1.97
N SER A 85 3.17 -12.36 -2.74
CA SER A 85 4.36 -11.93 -3.49
C SER A 85 5.53 -11.62 -2.56
N ILE A 86 5.30 -10.86 -1.49
CA ILE A 86 6.30 -10.58 -0.45
C ILE A 86 6.79 -11.90 0.16
N GLY A 87 5.89 -12.83 0.48
CA GLY A 87 6.24 -14.15 1.01
C GLY A 87 7.16 -14.96 0.08
N LEU A 88 6.96 -14.87 -1.24
CA LEU A 88 7.82 -15.52 -2.23
C LEU A 88 9.24 -14.90 -2.31
N GLU A 89 9.36 -13.60 -2.07
CA GLU A 89 10.65 -12.91 -2.07
C GLU A 89 11.48 -13.20 -0.80
N LEU A 90 10.81 -13.60 0.29
CA LEU A 90 11.43 -13.93 1.56
C LEU A 90 12.07 -15.33 1.52
N SER A 91 13.34 -15.41 1.20
CA SER A 91 14.10 -16.67 1.30
C SER A 91 14.81 -16.77 2.66
N TYR A 92 14.66 -17.92 3.33
CA TYR A 92 15.32 -18.19 4.62
C TYR A 92 16.84 -17.98 4.57
N ALA A 93 17.49 -18.43 3.50
CA ALA A 93 18.92 -18.26 3.31
C ALA A 93 19.35 -16.79 3.28
N ARG A 94 18.54 -15.93 2.61
CA ARG A 94 18.80 -14.50 2.52
C ARG A 94 18.60 -13.81 3.86
N ILE A 95 17.51 -14.12 4.56
CA ILE A 95 17.23 -13.61 5.92
C ILE A 95 18.36 -13.98 6.87
N TRP A 96 18.81 -15.24 6.84
CA TRP A 96 19.87 -15.71 7.72
C TRP A 96 21.23 -15.06 7.42
N ALA A 97 21.56 -14.88 6.15
CA ALA A 97 22.78 -14.19 5.73
C ALA A 97 22.81 -12.71 6.17
N MET A 98 21.66 -12.06 6.18
CA MET A 98 21.50 -10.64 6.51
C MET A 98 20.98 -10.40 7.93
N ARG A 99 20.91 -11.42 8.80
CA ARG A 99 20.25 -11.32 10.12
C ARG A 99 20.77 -10.18 11.01
N LYS A 100 22.07 -9.87 10.99
CA LYS A 100 22.64 -8.79 11.81
C LYS A 100 22.15 -7.40 11.37
N PRO A 101 22.30 -6.97 10.10
CA PRO A 101 21.75 -5.70 9.65
C PRO A 101 20.22 -5.70 9.67
N LEU A 102 19.56 -6.81 9.37
CA LEU A 102 18.12 -6.93 9.33
C LEU A 102 17.49 -6.69 10.72
N PHE A 103 17.87 -7.46 11.73
CA PHE A 103 17.32 -7.31 13.08
C PHE A 103 17.98 -6.18 13.88
N GLY A 104 19.15 -5.69 13.50
CA GLY A 104 19.80 -4.52 14.10
C GLY A 104 19.25 -3.23 13.53
N PHE A 105 19.65 -2.89 12.32
CA PHE A 105 19.28 -1.61 11.69
C PHE A 105 17.82 -1.56 11.26
N GLY A 106 17.26 -2.66 10.72
CA GLY A 106 15.86 -2.70 10.32
C GLY A 106 14.91 -2.54 11.51
N ALA A 107 15.15 -3.27 12.61
CA ALA A 107 14.34 -3.11 13.82
C ALA A 107 14.50 -1.72 14.45
N ALA A 108 15.73 -1.20 14.51
CA ALA A 108 15.99 0.12 15.07
C ALA A 108 15.33 1.25 14.23
N GLU A 109 15.36 1.12 12.93
CA GLU A 109 14.71 2.04 12.00
C GLU A 109 13.20 2.03 12.19
N LEU A 110 12.55 0.86 12.06
CA LEU A 110 11.09 0.75 12.20
C LEU A 110 10.59 1.22 13.57
N ILE A 111 11.23 0.77 14.66
CA ILE A 111 10.82 1.16 16.01
C ILE A 111 11.10 2.64 16.25
N GLY A 112 12.25 3.14 15.81
CA GLY A 112 12.63 4.54 15.95
C GLY A 112 11.69 5.46 15.19
N SER A 113 11.42 5.17 13.91
CA SER A 113 10.49 5.92 13.06
C SER A 113 9.08 5.90 13.63
N ALA A 114 8.59 4.72 14.04
CA ALA A 114 7.28 4.58 14.66
C ALA A 114 7.18 5.39 15.97
N ALA A 115 8.21 5.37 16.81
CA ALA A 115 8.22 6.14 18.05
C ALA A 115 8.25 7.66 17.80
N ILE A 116 9.06 8.13 16.84
CA ILE A 116 9.14 9.55 16.47
C ILE A 116 7.78 10.06 15.99
N ILE A 117 6.95 9.22 15.37
CA ILE A 117 5.61 9.58 14.89
C ILE A 117 4.57 9.40 16.01
N ALA A 118 4.59 8.25 16.70
CA ALA A 118 3.58 7.93 17.70
C ALA A 118 3.64 8.82 18.95
N VAL A 119 4.83 9.17 19.44
CA VAL A 119 4.99 9.96 20.66
C VAL A 119 4.38 11.36 20.53
N PRO A 120 4.63 12.14 19.46
CA PRO A 120 3.93 13.41 19.27
C PRO A 120 2.41 13.24 19.17
N LEU A 121 1.91 12.28 18.41
CA LEU A 121 0.47 12.03 18.27
C LEU A 121 -0.17 11.80 19.64
N TRP A 122 0.43 10.98 20.47
CA TRP A 122 -0.03 10.74 21.83
C TRP A 122 -0.02 12.00 22.70
N ILE A 123 1.05 12.81 22.62
CA ILE A 123 1.14 14.08 23.35
C ILE A 123 0.05 15.08 22.90
N PHE A 124 -0.31 15.07 21.61
CA PHE A 124 -1.37 15.91 21.06
C PHE A 124 -2.79 15.38 21.32
N GLY A 125 -2.93 14.30 22.08
CA GLY A 125 -4.23 13.84 22.58
C GLY A 125 -4.84 12.65 21.82
N GLU A 126 -4.10 12.03 20.88
CA GLU A 126 -4.53 10.80 20.27
C GLU A 126 -4.51 9.65 21.28
N THR A 127 -5.37 8.66 21.05
CA THR A 127 -5.38 7.46 21.89
C THR A 127 -4.05 6.69 21.77
N PRO A 128 -3.60 5.97 22.83
CA PRO A 128 -2.36 5.18 22.74
C PRO A 128 -2.38 4.16 21.59
N GLY A 129 -3.52 3.50 21.36
CA GLY A 129 -3.68 2.56 20.24
C GLY A 129 -3.64 3.24 18.88
N GLY A 130 -4.32 4.37 18.72
CA GLY A 130 -4.31 5.18 17.50
C GLY A 130 -2.92 5.73 17.19
N SER A 131 -2.23 6.28 18.21
CA SER A 131 -0.86 6.78 18.06
C SER A 131 0.13 5.68 17.65
N LEU A 132 0.04 4.51 18.28
CA LEU A 132 0.88 3.36 17.93
C LEU A 132 0.56 2.87 16.51
N GLY A 133 -0.73 2.76 16.18
CA GLY A 133 -1.17 2.32 14.85
C GLY A 133 -0.69 3.23 13.74
N LEU A 134 -0.89 4.53 13.88
CA LEU A 134 -0.42 5.52 12.92
C LEU A 134 1.11 5.58 12.87
N GLY A 135 1.77 5.49 14.03
CA GLY A 135 3.23 5.44 14.10
C GLY A 135 3.82 4.27 13.32
N LEU A 136 3.31 3.07 13.53
CA LEU A 136 3.75 1.87 12.81
C LEU A 136 3.39 1.93 11.33
N ALA A 137 2.17 2.35 10.98
CA ALA A 137 1.73 2.41 9.59
C ALA A 137 2.53 3.42 8.75
N LEU A 138 2.86 4.58 9.32
CA LEU A 138 3.62 5.63 8.64
C LEU A 138 5.15 5.41 8.68
N ALA A 139 5.63 4.53 9.55
CA ALA A 139 7.03 4.13 9.58
C ALA A 139 7.40 3.15 8.46
N LEU A 140 6.42 2.41 7.93
CA LEU A 140 6.66 1.46 6.84
C LEU A 140 7.06 2.17 5.55
N SER A 141 8.18 1.76 4.97
CA SER A 141 8.71 2.31 3.72
C SER A 141 8.26 1.50 2.50
N SER A 142 8.34 2.10 1.32
CA SER A 142 7.97 1.41 0.08
C SER A 142 9.19 0.75 -0.58
N THR A 143 9.25 -0.58 -0.54
CA THR A 143 10.26 -1.39 -1.24
C THR A 143 10.29 -1.06 -2.74
N ALA A 144 9.12 -0.90 -3.37
CA ALA A 144 9.00 -0.59 -4.79
C ALA A 144 9.55 0.81 -5.17
N LEU A 145 9.60 1.75 -4.23
CA LEU A 145 10.14 3.09 -4.46
C LEU A 145 11.63 3.16 -4.10
N VAL A 146 12.03 2.57 -2.99
CA VAL A 146 13.38 2.74 -2.43
C VAL A 146 14.42 1.92 -3.19
N LEU A 147 14.15 0.65 -3.53
CA LEU A 147 15.14 -0.22 -4.16
C LEU A 147 15.61 0.24 -5.54
N PRO A 148 14.76 0.76 -6.44
CA PRO A 148 15.21 1.32 -7.72
C PRO A 148 16.14 2.53 -7.55
N ILE A 149 16.02 3.29 -6.47
CA ILE A 149 16.84 4.48 -6.18
C ILE A 149 18.14 4.08 -5.49
N ALA A 150 18.06 3.29 -4.43
CA ALA A 150 19.20 2.91 -3.60
C ALA A 150 20.09 1.83 -4.26
N GLY A 151 19.50 1.02 -5.15
CA GLY A 151 20.14 -0.19 -5.66
C GLY A 151 20.31 -1.25 -4.57
N THR A 152 21.00 -2.35 -4.89
CA THR A 152 21.22 -3.47 -3.95
C THR A 152 22.69 -3.84 -3.79
N THR A 153 23.59 -3.22 -4.54
CA THR A 153 25.03 -3.59 -4.62
C THR A 153 25.92 -2.72 -3.72
N SER A 154 25.57 -1.45 -3.52
CA SER A 154 26.30 -0.52 -2.65
C SER A 154 26.11 -0.87 -1.17
N ALA A 155 26.95 -0.33 -0.28
CA ALA A 155 26.80 -0.49 1.16
C ALA A 155 25.46 0.09 1.64
N VAL A 156 25.08 1.27 1.14
CA VAL A 156 23.80 1.93 1.44
C VAL A 156 22.63 1.09 0.91
N GLY A 157 22.72 0.61 -0.33
CA GLY A 157 21.65 -0.20 -0.91
C GLY A 157 21.45 -1.54 -0.20
N ARG A 158 22.52 -2.19 0.29
CA ARG A 158 22.40 -3.40 1.12
C ARG A 158 21.75 -3.12 2.47
N LEU A 159 22.07 -1.96 3.06
CA LEU A 159 21.45 -1.55 4.32
C LEU A 159 19.96 -1.22 4.11
N ALA A 160 19.63 -0.45 3.09
CA ALA A 160 18.25 -0.15 2.71
C ALA A 160 17.46 -1.46 2.46
N LEU A 161 18.04 -2.41 1.71
CA LEU A 161 17.42 -3.71 1.50
C LEU A 161 17.16 -4.47 2.80
N ALA A 162 18.09 -4.39 3.78
CA ALA A 162 17.90 -5.04 5.07
C ALA A 162 16.77 -4.40 5.89
N MET A 163 16.66 -3.07 5.86
CA MET A 163 15.58 -2.34 6.52
C MET A 163 14.22 -2.70 5.91
N LEU A 164 14.07 -2.58 4.60
CA LEU A 164 12.86 -2.92 3.87
C LEU A 164 12.44 -4.38 4.08
N LEU A 165 13.40 -5.30 4.06
CA LEU A 165 13.13 -6.71 4.29
C LEU A 165 12.65 -6.98 5.73
N PHE A 166 13.14 -6.19 6.70
CA PHE A 166 12.65 -6.26 8.08
C PHE A 166 11.23 -5.71 8.19
N GLU A 167 10.92 -4.60 7.54
CA GLU A 167 9.58 -4.01 7.50
C GLU A 167 8.57 -4.98 6.88
N ASP A 168 8.91 -5.60 5.75
CA ASP A 168 8.08 -6.63 5.10
C ASP A 168 7.83 -7.83 6.02
N LEU A 169 8.86 -8.28 6.76
CA LEU A 169 8.73 -9.35 7.75
C LEU A 169 7.88 -8.92 8.94
N ALA A 170 8.01 -7.67 9.39
CA ALA A 170 7.29 -7.12 10.52
C ALA A 170 5.83 -6.77 10.17
N LEU A 171 5.49 -6.58 8.91
CA LEU A 171 4.15 -6.19 8.46
C LEU A 171 3.07 -7.14 8.98
N VAL A 172 3.30 -8.46 8.89
CA VAL A 172 2.33 -9.47 9.33
C VAL A 172 2.06 -9.38 10.84
N PRO A 173 3.09 -9.46 11.74
CA PRO A 173 2.86 -9.28 13.17
C PRO A 173 2.29 -7.89 13.51
N ILE A 174 2.62 -6.81 12.79
CA ILE A 174 2.03 -5.48 13.00
C ILE A 174 0.53 -5.51 12.73
N ILE A 175 0.07 -6.08 11.61
CA ILE A 175 -1.36 -6.20 11.29
C ILE A 175 -2.11 -6.95 12.39
N PHE A 176 -1.56 -8.07 12.88
CA PHE A 176 -2.18 -8.83 13.98
C PHE A 176 -2.20 -8.03 15.29
N LEU A 177 -1.13 -7.32 15.61
CA LEU A 177 -1.07 -6.48 16.81
C LEU A 177 -2.13 -5.36 16.76
N LEU A 178 -2.23 -4.66 15.64
CA LEU A 178 -3.19 -3.57 15.46
C LEU A 178 -4.63 -4.08 15.48
N GLY A 179 -4.91 -5.23 14.88
CA GLY A 179 -6.22 -5.86 14.94
C GLY A 179 -6.62 -6.36 16.36
N ALA A 180 -5.65 -6.56 17.25
CA ALA A 180 -5.91 -6.94 18.66
C ALA A 180 -6.10 -5.72 19.59
N ILE A 181 -5.65 -4.54 19.19
CA ILE A 181 -5.71 -3.30 20.00
C ILE A 181 -6.90 -2.42 19.59
N GLY A 182 -7.35 -2.50 18.32
CA GLY A 182 -8.50 -1.77 17.78
C GLY A 182 -9.77 -2.52 18.00
#